data_06792e67ca92e5c405c333f8d4326c62
#
_entry.id   06792e67ca92e5c405c333f8d4326c62
#
_cell.length_a   1.000
_cell.length_b   1.000
_cell.length_c   1.000
_cell.angle_alpha   90.00
_cell.angle_beta   90.00
_cell.angle_gamma   90.00
#
_symmetry.space_group_name_H-M   'P 1'
#
loop_
_entity.id
_entity.type
_entity.pdbx_description
1 polymer ?
#
loop_
_entity_poly.entity_id
_entity_poly.type
_entity_poly.pdbx_seq_one_letter_code
_entity_poly.pdbx_strand_id
1 'polypeptide(L)'
;RGTKESIGKITINDLKTYYDANFSPTVTKILVAGNVSEEEVMEALKPLALEWKSREVTFNQYPEPVAPEKSTIYFVDIPGSRQSIISIGYPAMSRDNPDFVKANFVNYRLGGAFTSIINQILREQKGYTYGASSYFQQMKIPAPFVASSSVRSDATFESVRIFKDEMEKYRNGISEADLQFIKTCMLRSD
;
A
#
# COMPACT_ATOMS: atom_id res chain seq x y z
N ARG A 1 -6.91 10.40 7.08
CA ARG A 1 -6.41 10.45 8.48
C ARG A 1 -7.04 11.58 9.29
N GLY A 2 -8.07 12.22 8.77
CA GLY A 2 -8.78 13.33 9.44
C GLY A 2 -8.07 14.68 9.35
N THR A 3 -8.80 15.71 9.75
CA THR A 3 -8.30 17.07 9.87
C THR A 3 -8.12 17.43 11.35
N LYS A 4 -7.39 18.51 11.66
CA LYS A 4 -7.25 19.01 13.03
C LYS A 4 -8.61 19.21 13.70
N GLU A 5 -9.58 19.72 12.94
CA GLU A 5 -10.94 19.95 13.43
C GLU A 5 -11.70 18.64 13.71
N SER A 6 -11.66 17.67 12.78
CA SER A 6 -12.36 16.39 12.95
C SER A 6 -11.75 15.57 14.09
N ILE A 7 -10.41 15.56 14.23
CA ILE A 7 -9.73 14.86 15.32
C ILE A 7 -10.08 15.51 16.68
N GLY A 8 -10.12 16.83 16.76
CA GLY A 8 -10.46 17.55 17.99
C GLY A 8 -11.90 17.33 18.49
N LYS A 9 -12.79 16.83 17.65
CA LYS A 9 -14.18 16.49 18.01
C LYS A 9 -14.36 15.06 18.51
N ILE A 10 -13.37 14.19 18.36
CA ILE A 10 -13.46 12.78 18.78
C ILE A 10 -13.48 12.69 20.30
N THR A 11 -14.48 11.99 20.83
CA THR A 11 -14.67 11.75 22.26
C THR A 11 -14.39 10.29 22.61
N ILE A 12 -14.24 10.01 23.91
CA ILE A 12 -14.16 8.62 24.41
C ILE A 12 -15.43 7.82 24.08
N ASN A 13 -16.58 8.48 24.05
CA ASN A 13 -17.84 7.82 23.69
C ASN A 13 -17.85 7.38 22.23
N ASP A 14 -17.29 8.18 21.32
CA ASP A 14 -17.15 7.80 19.90
C ASP A 14 -16.27 6.56 19.75
N LEU A 15 -15.17 6.47 20.50
CA LEU A 15 -14.29 5.29 20.49
C LEU A 15 -15.02 4.04 21.01
N LYS A 16 -15.79 4.16 22.10
CA LYS A 16 -16.59 3.05 22.64
C LYS A 16 -17.65 2.60 21.64
N THR A 17 -18.38 3.54 21.04
CA THR A 17 -19.40 3.26 20.03
C THR A 17 -18.77 2.56 18.81
N TYR A 18 -17.61 3.05 18.34
CA TYR A 18 -16.90 2.42 17.24
C TYR A 18 -16.43 0.99 17.58
N TYR A 19 -15.87 0.79 18.78
CA TYR A 19 -15.47 -0.52 19.26
C TYR A 19 -16.66 -1.48 19.30
N ASP A 20 -17.76 -1.05 19.91
CA ASP A 20 -18.96 -1.87 20.05
C ASP A 20 -19.59 -2.28 18.72
N ALA A 21 -19.48 -1.43 17.70
CA ALA A 21 -20.04 -1.67 16.38
C ALA A 21 -19.12 -2.53 15.47
N ASN A 22 -17.80 -2.52 15.69
CA ASN A 22 -16.85 -3.08 14.73
C ASN A 22 -15.99 -4.23 15.26
N PHE A 23 -15.90 -4.42 16.59
CA PHE A 23 -15.06 -5.45 17.20
C PHE A 23 -15.92 -6.53 17.87
N SER A 24 -15.76 -7.77 17.45
CA SER A 24 -16.50 -8.92 17.99
C SER A 24 -15.71 -10.21 17.77
N PRO A 25 -15.81 -11.18 18.68
CA PRO A 25 -15.26 -12.53 18.46
C PRO A 25 -15.73 -13.16 17.15
N THR A 26 -16.96 -12.84 16.71
CA THR A 26 -17.57 -13.41 15.49
C THR A 26 -16.81 -13.08 14.20
N VAL A 27 -16.04 -11.98 14.18
CA VAL A 27 -15.27 -11.51 13.01
C VAL A 27 -13.77 -11.49 13.26
N THR A 28 -13.32 -11.94 14.44
CA THR A 28 -11.92 -11.93 14.83
C THR A 28 -11.26 -13.25 14.53
N LYS A 29 -10.03 -13.21 14.00
CA LYS A 29 -9.14 -14.36 13.84
C LYS A 29 -7.86 -14.08 14.59
N ILE A 30 -7.45 -14.99 15.45
CA ILE A 30 -6.18 -14.94 16.18
C ILE A 30 -5.23 -15.92 15.50
N LEU A 31 -4.09 -15.43 15.07
CA LEU A 31 -3.03 -16.22 14.46
C LEU A 31 -1.83 -16.20 15.41
N VAL A 32 -1.39 -17.38 15.80
CA VAL A 32 -0.23 -17.55 16.70
C VAL A 32 0.84 -18.34 15.97
N ALA A 33 2.06 -17.80 15.96
CA ALA A 33 3.23 -18.47 15.42
C ALA A 33 4.37 -18.35 16.43
N GLY A 34 4.96 -19.48 16.85
CA GLY A 34 6.02 -19.50 17.83
C GLY A 34 6.25 -20.90 18.39
N ASN A 35 7.16 -21.02 19.33
CA ASN A 35 7.42 -22.27 20.04
C ASN A 35 6.47 -22.41 21.23
N VAL A 36 5.19 -22.63 20.93
CA VAL A 36 4.10 -22.81 21.90
C VAL A 36 3.19 -23.93 21.43
N SER A 37 2.56 -24.65 22.35
CA SER A 37 1.55 -25.65 22.01
C SER A 37 0.17 -25.04 21.82
N GLU A 38 -0.73 -25.76 21.13
CA GLU A 38 -2.12 -25.34 20.97
C GLU A 38 -2.82 -25.23 22.33
N GLU A 39 -2.56 -26.18 23.25
CA GLU A 39 -3.15 -26.20 24.58
C GLU A 39 -2.76 -24.97 25.40
N GLU A 40 -1.49 -24.55 25.36
CA GLU A 40 -1.01 -23.34 26.05
C GLU A 40 -1.71 -22.09 25.50
N VAL A 41 -1.87 -21.99 24.18
CA VAL A 41 -2.56 -20.87 23.53
C VAL A 41 -4.04 -20.85 23.90
N MET A 42 -4.70 -22.00 23.84
CA MET A 42 -6.13 -22.09 24.18
C MET A 42 -6.41 -21.76 25.64
N GLU A 43 -5.54 -22.20 26.56
CA GLU A 43 -5.65 -21.85 27.98
C GLU A 43 -5.45 -20.34 28.22
N ALA A 44 -4.46 -19.74 27.58
CA ALA A 44 -4.20 -18.29 27.68
C ALA A 44 -5.36 -17.45 27.10
N LEU A 45 -6.09 -17.96 26.13
CA LEU A 45 -7.21 -17.26 25.47
C LEU A 45 -8.57 -17.50 26.16
N LYS A 46 -8.67 -18.44 27.12
CA LYS A 46 -9.93 -18.71 27.84
C LYS A 46 -10.59 -17.45 28.46
N PRO A 47 -9.86 -16.55 29.17
CA PRO A 47 -10.49 -15.36 29.74
C PRO A 47 -11.10 -14.47 28.64
N LEU A 48 -10.41 -14.32 27.51
CA LEU A 48 -10.90 -13.54 26.37
C LEU A 48 -12.18 -14.15 25.79
N ALA A 49 -12.22 -15.48 25.64
CA ALA A 49 -13.39 -16.19 25.11
C ALA A 49 -14.63 -16.10 26.03
N LEU A 50 -14.41 -16.02 27.36
CA LEU A 50 -15.50 -15.92 28.34
C LEU A 50 -16.00 -14.48 28.51
N GLU A 51 -15.12 -13.48 28.45
CA GLU A 51 -15.44 -12.08 28.76
C GLU A 51 -15.84 -11.26 27.54
N TRP A 52 -15.28 -11.58 26.36
CA TRP A 52 -15.55 -10.83 25.15
C TRP A 52 -16.89 -11.24 24.53
N LYS A 53 -17.90 -10.40 24.70
CA LYS A 53 -19.27 -10.69 24.24
C LYS A 53 -19.35 -10.64 22.72
N SER A 54 -19.95 -11.68 22.15
CA SER A 54 -20.25 -11.75 20.73
C SER A 54 -21.31 -10.71 20.33
N ARG A 55 -21.07 -10.04 19.21
CA ARG A 55 -21.98 -9.06 18.60
C ARG A 55 -22.02 -9.26 17.10
N GLU A 56 -23.10 -8.88 16.47
CA GLU A 56 -23.18 -8.81 15.02
C GLU A 56 -22.40 -7.60 14.52
N VAL A 57 -21.54 -7.80 13.53
CA VAL A 57 -20.75 -6.74 12.89
C VAL A 57 -21.15 -6.65 11.44
N THR A 58 -21.64 -5.49 11.03
CA THR A 58 -21.99 -5.21 9.64
C THR A 58 -20.82 -4.52 8.95
N PHE A 59 -20.28 -5.16 7.91
CA PHE A 59 -19.23 -4.57 7.09
C PHE A 59 -19.83 -3.61 6.06
N ASN A 60 -19.28 -2.41 6.01
CA ASN A 60 -19.65 -1.44 4.99
C ASN A 60 -19.36 -1.99 3.59
N GLN A 61 -20.33 -1.84 2.70
CA GLN A 61 -20.13 -2.06 1.28
C GLN A 61 -19.62 -0.75 0.66
N TYR A 62 -18.54 -0.83 -0.10
CA TYR A 62 -17.98 0.31 -0.80
C TYR A 62 -18.23 0.13 -2.30
N PRO A 63 -18.66 1.19 -3.00
CA PRO A 63 -18.77 1.13 -4.46
C PRO A 63 -17.39 0.89 -5.07
N GLU A 64 -17.37 0.22 -6.22
CA GLU A 64 -16.13 0.10 -6.98
C GLU A 64 -15.65 1.48 -7.44
N PRO A 65 -14.35 1.77 -7.34
CA PRO A 65 -13.80 3.03 -7.79
C PRO A 65 -13.94 3.14 -9.32
N VAL A 66 -14.49 4.26 -9.77
CA VAL A 66 -14.61 4.56 -11.19
C VAL A 66 -13.27 5.10 -11.70
N ALA A 67 -12.79 4.54 -12.80
CA ALA A 67 -11.59 5.06 -13.45
C ALA A 67 -11.83 6.48 -13.96
N PRO A 68 -10.88 7.41 -13.79
CA PRO A 68 -11.01 8.76 -14.32
C PRO A 68 -11.02 8.73 -15.86
N GLU A 69 -11.88 9.54 -16.49
CA GLU A 69 -11.99 9.64 -17.94
C GLU A 69 -10.71 10.18 -18.59
N LYS A 70 -9.96 10.99 -17.85
CA LYS A 70 -8.70 11.59 -18.32
C LYS A 70 -7.68 11.69 -17.20
N SER A 71 -6.41 11.71 -17.57
CA SER A 71 -5.33 12.01 -16.63
C SER A 71 -5.48 13.43 -16.06
N THR A 72 -5.38 13.56 -14.75
CA THR A 72 -5.50 14.83 -14.04
C THR A 72 -4.25 15.05 -13.19
N ILE A 73 -3.75 16.26 -13.20
CA ILE A 73 -2.63 16.69 -12.33
C ILE A 73 -3.22 17.56 -11.23
N TYR A 74 -2.99 17.15 -9.98
CA TYR A 74 -3.29 17.96 -8.80
C TYR A 74 -1.98 18.56 -8.31
N PHE A 75 -1.86 19.86 -8.42
CA PHE A 75 -0.68 20.61 -7.98
C PHE A 75 -1.00 21.37 -6.70
N VAL A 76 -0.22 21.12 -5.65
CA VAL A 76 -0.30 21.84 -4.38
C VAL A 76 1.03 22.54 -4.15
N ASP A 77 1.02 23.88 -4.25
CA ASP A 77 2.21 24.67 -3.98
C ASP A 77 2.41 24.83 -2.46
N ILE A 78 3.64 24.54 -2.01
CA ILE A 78 4.07 24.75 -0.62
C ILE A 78 5.31 25.64 -0.67
N PRO A 79 5.14 26.98 -0.55
CA PRO A 79 6.23 27.91 -0.67
C PRO A 79 7.39 27.62 0.29
N GLY A 80 8.60 27.64 -0.23
CA GLY A 80 9.82 27.38 0.55
C GLY A 80 10.11 25.88 0.83
N SER A 81 9.29 24.96 0.35
CA SER A 81 9.59 23.53 0.46
C SER A 81 10.85 23.17 -0.31
N ARG A 82 11.75 22.44 0.34
CA ARG A 82 12.96 21.90 -0.28
C ARG A 82 12.73 20.62 -1.06
N GLN A 83 11.58 20.00 -0.89
CA GLN A 83 11.20 18.74 -1.51
C GLN A 83 9.79 18.82 -2.08
N SER A 84 9.57 18.08 -3.17
CA SER A 84 8.27 17.81 -3.75
C SER A 84 7.91 16.35 -3.53
N ILE A 85 6.68 16.08 -3.12
CA ILE A 85 6.15 14.72 -3.07
C ILE A 85 5.42 14.47 -4.38
N ILE A 86 5.90 13.49 -5.14
CA ILE A 86 5.26 13.00 -6.36
C ILE A 86 4.47 11.75 -5.99
N SER A 87 3.21 11.69 -6.42
CA SER A 87 2.37 10.49 -6.30
C SER A 87 1.60 10.32 -7.61
N ILE A 88 1.83 9.21 -8.29
CA ILE A 88 1.17 8.84 -9.55
C ILE A 88 0.37 7.59 -9.27
N GLY A 89 -0.92 7.60 -9.59
CA GLY A 89 -1.77 6.46 -9.30
C GLY A 89 -2.97 6.34 -10.23
N TYR A 90 -3.53 5.15 -10.24
CA TYR A 90 -4.79 4.84 -10.91
C TYR A 90 -5.54 3.74 -10.14
N PRO A 91 -6.88 3.67 -10.25
CA PRO A 91 -7.65 2.55 -9.72
C PRO A 91 -7.17 1.24 -10.33
N ALA A 92 -6.84 0.28 -9.48
CA ALA A 92 -6.33 -1.03 -9.90
C ALA A 92 -7.26 -2.14 -9.40
N MET A 93 -6.73 -3.12 -8.71
CA MET A 93 -7.44 -4.34 -8.33
C MET A 93 -7.45 -4.57 -6.82
N SER A 94 -8.38 -5.38 -6.34
CA SER A 94 -8.36 -5.89 -4.97
C SER A 94 -7.25 -6.95 -4.80
N ARG A 95 -6.84 -7.18 -3.55
CA ARG A 95 -5.89 -8.27 -3.23
C ARG A 95 -6.42 -9.67 -3.54
N ASP A 96 -7.75 -9.81 -3.62
CA ASP A 96 -8.41 -11.08 -3.90
C ASP A 96 -8.58 -11.33 -5.43
N ASN A 97 -8.15 -10.38 -6.27
CA ASN A 97 -8.09 -10.57 -7.71
C ASN A 97 -7.06 -11.66 -8.07
N PRO A 98 -7.38 -12.63 -8.93
CA PRO A 98 -6.47 -13.73 -9.28
C PRO A 98 -5.16 -13.28 -9.92
N ASP A 99 -5.11 -12.08 -10.49
CA ASP A 99 -3.90 -11.52 -11.07
C ASP A 99 -3.08 -10.64 -10.10
N PHE A 100 -3.56 -10.43 -8.87
CA PHE A 100 -2.89 -9.57 -7.90
C PHE A 100 -1.43 -10.00 -7.61
N VAL A 101 -1.21 -11.31 -7.41
CA VAL A 101 0.13 -11.86 -7.17
C VAL A 101 1.03 -11.65 -8.38
N LYS A 102 0.51 -11.89 -9.59
CA LYS A 102 1.26 -11.66 -10.83
C LYS A 102 1.62 -10.19 -11.03
N ALA A 103 0.65 -9.29 -10.75
CA ALA A 103 0.88 -7.85 -10.84
C ALA A 103 1.97 -7.37 -9.87
N ASN A 104 1.97 -7.84 -8.62
CA ASN A 104 3.03 -7.55 -7.67
C ASN A 104 4.38 -8.14 -8.09
N PHE A 105 4.37 -9.37 -8.62
CA PHE A 105 5.58 -10.01 -9.15
C PHE A 105 6.21 -9.16 -10.26
N VAL A 106 5.43 -8.73 -11.24
CA VAL A 106 5.91 -7.84 -12.31
C VAL A 106 6.35 -6.50 -11.76
N ASN A 107 5.56 -5.88 -10.88
CA ASN A 107 5.89 -4.59 -10.28
C ASN A 107 7.19 -4.59 -9.46
N TYR A 108 7.63 -5.75 -8.98
CA TYR A 108 8.85 -5.87 -8.16
C TYR A 108 10.06 -5.22 -8.84
N ARG A 109 10.23 -5.45 -10.15
CA ARG A 109 11.33 -4.87 -10.93
C ARG A 109 11.12 -3.39 -11.27
N LEU A 110 9.88 -2.95 -11.48
CA LEU A 110 9.57 -1.55 -11.78
C LEU A 110 9.87 -0.64 -10.60
N GLY A 111 9.26 -0.91 -9.45
CA GLY A 111 9.36 -0.05 -8.27
C GLY A 111 9.15 -0.76 -6.94
N GLY A 112 8.95 -2.09 -6.93
CA GLY A 112 8.69 -2.86 -5.71
C GLY A 112 9.93 -3.19 -4.88
N ALA A 113 11.12 -3.18 -5.48
CA ALA A 113 12.37 -3.49 -4.81
C ALA A 113 13.26 -2.27 -4.61
N PHE A 114 14.19 -2.34 -3.66
CA PHE A 114 15.22 -1.32 -3.51
C PHE A 114 16.08 -1.17 -4.77
N THR A 115 16.33 -2.26 -5.47
CA THR A 115 17.07 -2.32 -6.75
C THR A 115 16.16 -2.19 -7.97
N SER A 116 14.95 -1.65 -7.80
CA SER A 116 14.00 -1.41 -8.89
C SER A 116 14.46 -0.33 -9.86
N ILE A 117 13.92 -0.37 -11.07
CA ILE A 117 14.28 0.56 -12.16
C ILE A 117 14.10 2.01 -11.72
N ILE A 118 12.93 2.36 -11.18
CA ILE A 118 12.63 3.74 -10.78
C ILE A 118 13.58 4.20 -9.67
N ASN A 119 13.84 3.35 -8.68
CA ASN A 119 14.75 3.70 -7.58
C ASN A 119 16.20 3.83 -8.05
N GLN A 120 16.67 2.94 -8.91
CA GLN A 120 18.01 3.03 -9.47
C GLN A 120 18.22 4.34 -10.26
N ILE A 121 17.25 4.75 -11.06
CA ILE A 121 17.38 5.98 -11.84
C ILE A 121 17.30 7.20 -10.94
N LEU A 122 16.25 7.36 -10.15
CA LEU A 122 16.01 8.58 -9.37
C LEU A 122 16.99 8.73 -8.21
N ARG A 123 17.37 7.63 -7.55
CA ARG A 123 18.24 7.65 -6.39
C ARG A 123 19.72 7.52 -6.78
N GLU A 124 20.09 6.41 -7.45
CA GLU A 124 21.50 6.07 -7.65
C GLU A 124 22.13 6.88 -8.79
N GLN A 125 21.42 7.04 -9.92
CA GLN A 125 21.99 7.73 -11.10
C GLN A 125 21.82 9.23 -11.02
N LYS A 126 20.65 9.72 -10.55
CA LYS A 126 20.33 11.15 -10.53
C LYS A 126 20.53 11.82 -9.18
N GLY A 127 20.50 11.08 -8.07
CA GLY A 127 20.61 11.67 -6.72
C GLY A 127 19.46 12.62 -6.36
N TYR A 128 18.27 12.44 -6.95
CA TYR A 128 17.13 13.33 -6.74
C TYR A 128 16.34 13.01 -5.48
N THR A 129 16.46 11.78 -4.97
CA THR A 129 15.69 11.25 -3.85
C THR A 129 16.50 10.29 -2.99
N TYR A 130 16.04 10.02 -1.78
CA TYR A 130 16.50 8.90 -0.95
C TYR A 130 15.80 7.58 -1.28
N GLY A 131 14.69 7.63 -2.03
CA GLY A 131 13.97 6.44 -2.49
C GLY A 131 12.76 6.76 -3.34
N ALA A 132 12.52 5.86 -4.30
CA ALA A 132 11.34 5.85 -5.15
C ALA A 132 10.79 4.43 -5.22
N SER A 133 9.48 4.30 -5.22
CA SER A 133 8.81 2.99 -5.21
C SER A 133 7.50 2.98 -5.98
N SER A 134 7.04 1.78 -6.30
CA SER A 134 5.67 1.57 -6.75
C SER A 134 5.09 0.30 -6.12
N TYR A 135 3.78 0.28 -5.91
CA TYR A 135 3.08 -0.84 -5.31
C TYR A 135 1.59 -0.86 -5.67
N PHE A 136 0.99 -2.04 -5.61
CA PHE A 136 -0.45 -2.22 -5.57
C PHE A 136 -0.90 -2.23 -4.11
N GLN A 137 -1.83 -1.37 -3.76
CA GLN A 137 -2.33 -1.30 -2.39
C GLN A 137 -3.14 -2.57 -2.06
N GLN A 138 -2.79 -3.25 -0.96
CA GLN A 138 -3.38 -4.53 -0.58
C GLN A 138 -4.66 -4.33 0.23
N MET A 139 -5.79 -4.23 -0.46
CA MET A 139 -7.10 -4.11 0.16
C MET A 139 -8.06 -5.19 -0.38
N LYS A 140 -9.06 -5.57 0.40
CA LYS A 140 -10.13 -6.50 -0.05
C LYS A 140 -11.04 -5.90 -1.09
N ILE A 141 -11.10 -4.58 -1.16
CA ILE A 141 -11.80 -3.82 -2.21
C ILE A 141 -10.79 -3.39 -3.29
N PRO A 142 -11.23 -3.07 -4.52
CA PRO A 142 -10.35 -2.49 -5.53
C PRO A 142 -9.60 -1.28 -4.97
N ALA A 143 -8.30 -1.28 -5.13
CA ALA A 143 -7.41 -0.30 -4.52
C ALA A 143 -6.39 0.20 -5.55
N PRO A 144 -5.80 1.39 -5.36
CA PRO A 144 -4.94 1.97 -6.38
C PRO A 144 -3.60 1.25 -6.50
N PHE A 145 -3.05 1.29 -7.71
CA PHE A 145 -1.61 1.27 -7.93
C PHE A 145 -1.07 2.65 -7.62
N VAL A 146 0.08 2.73 -6.96
CA VAL A 146 0.75 3.99 -6.63
C VAL A 146 2.24 3.89 -6.93
N ALA A 147 2.77 4.88 -7.65
CA ALA A 147 4.19 5.12 -7.78
C ALA A 147 4.53 6.47 -7.14
N SER A 148 5.53 6.53 -6.27
CA SER A 148 5.82 7.74 -5.50
C SER A 148 7.28 7.92 -5.14
N SER A 149 7.65 9.18 -4.95
CA SER A 149 8.95 9.58 -4.42
C SER A 149 8.86 10.97 -3.78
N SER A 150 9.72 11.23 -2.80
CA SER A 150 10.02 12.56 -2.30
C SER A 150 11.34 13.01 -2.93
N VAL A 151 11.28 13.99 -3.81
CA VAL A 151 12.44 14.46 -4.60
C VAL A 151 12.82 15.89 -4.24
N ARG A 152 14.06 16.31 -4.55
CA ARG A 152 14.42 17.72 -4.45
C ARG A 152 13.47 18.57 -5.30
N SER A 153 13.10 19.75 -4.82
CA SER A 153 12.13 20.64 -5.50
C SER A 153 12.56 21.05 -6.90
N ASP A 154 13.85 21.26 -7.12
CA ASP A 154 14.45 21.60 -8.42
C ASP A 154 14.44 20.44 -9.43
N ALA A 155 14.26 19.20 -8.96
CA ALA A 155 14.23 18.00 -9.77
C ALA A 155 12.79 17.48 -10.04
N THR A 156 11.76 18.20 -9.60
CA THR A 156 10.36 17.75 -9.67
C THR A 156 9.92 17.38 -11.08
N PHE A 157 10.11 18.29 -12.03
CA PHE A 157 9.68 18.08 -13.43
C PHE A 157 10.39 16.88 -14.07
N GLU A 158 11.71 16.81 -13.92
CA GLU A 158 12.53 15.72 -14.47
C GLU A 158 12.11 14.37 -13.84
N SER A 159 11.86 14.36 -12.55
CA SER A 159 11.40 13.14 -11.86
C SER A 159 10.05 12.65 -12.34
N VAL A 160 9.08 13.55 -12.54
CA VAL A 160 7.77 13.18 -13.13
C VAL A 160 7.94 12.61 -14.54
N ARG A 161 8.83 13.20 -15.35
CA ARG A 161 9.15 12.71 -16.68
C ARG A 161 9.76 11.31 -16.63
N ILE A 162 10.71 11.07 -15.72
CA ILE A 162 11.32 9.75 -15.52
C ILE A 162 10.27 8.71 -15.14
N PHE A 163 9.39 9.01 -14.18
CA PHE A 163 8.31 8.11 -13.83
C PHE A 163 7.46 7.73 -15.04
N LYS A 164 7.00 8.75 -15.80
CA LYS A 164 6.19 8.54 -17.00
C LYS A 164 6.91 7.67 -18.01
N ASP A 165 8.13 8.04 -18.38
CA ASP A 165 8.89 7.38 -19.44
C ASP A 165 9.22 5.92 -19.07
N GLU A 166 9.61 5.66 -17.83
CA GLU A 166 9.92 4.29 -17.39
C GLU A 166 8.66 3.42 -17.24
N MET A 167 7.56 3.98 -16.78
CA MET A 167 6.28 3.25 -16.74
C MET A 167 5.76 2.93 -18.16
N GLU A 168 5.90 3.86 -19.12
CA GLU A 168 5.54 3.62 -20.51
C GLU A 168 6.42 2.55 -21.16
N LYS A 169 7.74 2.60 -20.96
CA LYS A 169 8.66 1.55 -21.43
C LYS A 169 8.29 0.20 -20.84
N TYR A 170 8.00 0.16 -19.54
CA TYR A 170 7.69 -1.07 -18.83
C TYR A 170 6.40 -1.76 -19.33
N ARG A 171 5.45 -1.00 -19.86
CA ARG A 171 4.23 -1.54 -20.49
C ARG A 171 4.51 -2.41 -21.72
N ASN A 172 5.66 -2.25 -22.37
CA ASN A 172 6.04 -3.06 -23.53
C ASN A 172 6.57 -4.46 -23.14
N GLY A 173 6.60 -4.78 -21.85
CA GLY A 173 7.03 -6.06 -21.31
C GLY A 173 8.33 -5.97 -20.53
N ILE A 174 8.74 -7.10 -19.96
CA ILE A 174 9.98 -7.27 -19.21
C ILE A 174 10.94 -8.17 -20.01
N SER A 175 12.24 -7.95 -19.83
CA SER A 175 13.26 -8.82 -20.41
C SER A 175 13.33 -10.17 -19.69
N GLU A 176 13.89 -11.20 -20.34
CA GLU A 176 14.17 -12.47 -19.68
C GLU A 176 15.12 -12.29 -18.48
N ALA A 177 16.08 -11.38 -18.59
CA ALA A 177 16.99 -11.04 -17.49
C ALA A 177 16.23 -10.46 -16.28
N ASP A 178 15.26 -9.56 -16.50
CA ASP A 178 14.41 -9.02 -15.43
C ASP A 178 13.53 -10.11 -14.82
N LEU A 179 12.98 -11.00 -15.62
CA LEU A 179 12.19 -12.12 -15.13
C LEU A 179 13.02 -13.04 -14.22
N GLN A 180 14.25 -13.39 -14.61
CA GLN A 180 15.15 -14.21 -13.78
C GLN A 180 15.57 -13.46 -12.51
N PHE A 181 15.83 -12.16 -12.60
CA PHE A 181 16.11 -11.31 -11.43
C PHE A 181 14.95 -11.36 -10.43
N ILE A 182 13.72 -11.14 -10.88
CA ILE A 182 12.53 -11.16 -10.02
C ILE A 182 12.38 -12.53 -9.33
N LYS A 183 12.45 -13.63 -10.11
CA LYS A 183 12.38 -15.00 -9.58
C LYS A 183 13.42 -15.24 -8.48
N THR A 184 14.67 -14.86 -8.74
CA THR A 184 15.76 -15.05 -7.79
C THR A 184 15.56 -14.24 -6.49
N CYS A 185 15.11 -13.00 -6.60
CA CYS A 185 14.90 -12.16 -5.43
C CYS A 185 13.73 -12.62 -4.58
N MET A 186 12.60 -12.98 -5.21
CA MET A 186 11.41 -13.39 -4.48
C MET A 186 11.55 -14.76 -3.82
N LEU A 187 12.27 -15.70 -4.44
CA LEU A 187 12.58 -17.01 -3.83
C LEU A 187 13.56 -16.93 -2.66
N ARG A 188 14.31 -15.83 -2.52
CA ARG A 188 15.25 -15.64 -1.39
C ARG A 188 14.63 -14.84 -0.22
N SER A 189 13.47 -14.25 -0.44
CA SER A 189 12.78 -13.45 0.60
C SER A 189 11.81 -14.27 1.45
N ASP A 190 11.65 -15.54 1.15
CA ASP A 190 10.95 -16.54 1.97
C ASP A 190 11.97 -17.34 2.81
#